data_ae733bbd4b701ceb3e0eb87814b95212
#
_entry.id   ae733bbd4b701ceb3e0eb87814b95212
#
_cell.length_a   1.000
_cell.length_b   1.000
_cell.length_c   1.000
_cell.angle_alpha   90.00
_cell.angle_beta   90.00
_cell.angle_gamma   90.00
#
_symmetry.space_group_name_H-M   'P 1'
#
loop_
_entity.id
_entity.type
_entity.pdbx_description
1 polymer ?
#
loop_
_entity_poly.entity_id
_entity_poly.type
_entity_poly.pdbx_seq_one_letter_code
_entity_poly.pdbx_strand_id
1 'polypeptide(L)'
;MRNSENVLNSLAGHSQNPNYKFERLYRLLFNENLYADAYQMMSHKTGNMTKGTDGQTISGMSVKRIQSIIAKLRDESYQPHPAKRIYIPKKNGKQRPLGIPAFEDKLVQKVVQMILESIYEGSFEKCSHGFRPHRSCHTAMASIMEGFDGTRWFIEGDIKGFFDNIDHDIMIGILSERISDERFLRLIRKFLKAGYLEQWTFHHTYNGTPQGGIISPILANIYLDKLDKYIVEYISKFNKGKARKRNPEYKRIASRKDKRVRKLKAEKDEQKRRALMEEIKFHHREMQKLPATLDMDEDFRRMRYVRYADDFLISVIGSKEDCVRIKEDIKIFLLEQLKLQLSDEKTLITNGHDVAKFLGYEVTIRNTEKTSTAKGAKGLPKRSLDHKTVVRMPMEVMRKKLLEYGAMQITVKNGKEVWESTSRPVSYTHLRAHETLSDL
;
A
#
# COMPACT_ATOMS: atom_id res chain seq x y z
N MET A 1 -35.01 -3.28 16.65
CA MET A 1 -33.61 -3.70 16.41
C MET A 1 -32.69 -2.53 16.66
N ARG A 2 -31.43 -2.76 17.09
CA ARG A 2 -30.46 -1.66 17.26
C ARG A 2 -30.04 -1.14 15.88
N ASN A 3 -29.86 0.18 15.78
CA ASN A 3 -29.30 0.80 14.57
C ASN A 3 -27.93 0.21 14.25
N SER A 4 -27.68 -0.15 12.99
CA SER A 4 -26.45 -0.75 12.51
C SER A 4 -25.23 0.11 12.80
N GLU A 5 -25.32 1.42 12.57
CA GLU A 5 -24.25 2.37 12.83
C GLU A 5 -23.84 2.39 14.31
N ASN A 6 -24.80 2.41 15.23
CA ASN A 6 -24.53 2.39 16.67
C ASN A 6 -23.84 1.08 17.09
N VAL A 7 -24.18 -0.05 16.45
CA VAL A 7 -23.53 -1.34 16.71
C VAL A 7 -22.08 -1.31 16.24
N LEU A 8 -21.81 -0.85 15.02
CA LEU A 8 -20.47 -0.81 14.45
C LEU A 8 -19.57 0.19 15.20
N ASN A 9 -20.12 1.36 15.57
CA ASN A 9 -19.41 2.37 16.38
C ASN A 9 -19.07 1.83 17.77
N SER A 10 -19.96 1.07 18.40
CA SER A 10 -19.67 0.42 19.67
C SER A 10 -18.52 -0.60 19.56
N LEU A 11 -18.48 -1.40 18.48
CA LEU A 11 -17.35 -2.31 18.22
C LEU A 11 -16.05 -1.54 18.04
N ALA A 12 -16.07 -0.47 17.26
CA ALA A 12 -14.90 0.39 17.03
C ALA A 12 -14.42 1.05 18.33
N GLY A 13 -15.33 1.48 19.21
CA GLY A 13 -15.01 2.01 20.53
C GLY A 13 -14.29 0.97 21.42
N HIS A 14 -14.84 -0.24 21.51
CA HIS A 14 -14.21 -1.32 22.28
C HIS A 14 -12.87 -1.79 21.67
N SER A 15 -12.70 -1.68 20.35
CA SER A 15 -11.48 -2.09 19.66
C SER A 15 -10.25 -1.26 20.05
N GLN A 16 -10.43 -0.06 20.60
CA GLN A 16 -9.34 0.79 21.08
C GLN A 16 -8.58 0.16 22.26
N ASN A 17 -9.22 -0.73 22.99
CA ASN A 17 -8.53 -1.54 24.02
C ASN A 17 -7.98 -2.82 23.33
N PRO A 18 -6.64 -2.97 23.21
CA PRO A 18 -6.04 -4.12 22.55
C PRO A 18 -6.30 -5.46 23.28
N ASN A 19 -6.62 -5.41 24.58
CA ASN A 19 -6.90 -6.60 25.39
C ASN A 19 -8.39 -6.97 25.42
N TYR A 20 -9.26 -6.16 24.77
CA TYR A 20 -10.69 -6.45 24.74
C TYR A 20 -10.97 -7.67 23.87
N LYS A 21 -11.69 -8.65 24.42
CA LYS A 21 -12.17 -9.85 23.73
C LYS A 21 -13.61 -9.64 23.27
N PHE A 22 -13.83 -9.79 21.99
CA PHE A 22 -15.18 -9.67 21.40
C PHE A 22 -15.94 -10.98 21.54
N GLU A 23 -17.02 -10.92 22.28
CA GLU A 23 -17.98 -12.01 22.46
C GLU A 23 -19.27 -11.70 21.71
N ARG A 24 -20.05 -12.72 21.41
CA ARG A 24 -21.42 -12.62 20.87
C ARG A 24 -21.51 -11.87 19.54
N LEU A 25 -20.44 -11.85 18.71
CA LEU A 25 -20.44 -11.24 17.38
C LEU A 25 -21.42 -11.94 16.44
N TYR A 26 -21.58 -13.26 16.58
CA TYR A 26 -22.48 -14.06 15.76
C TYR A 26 -23.94 -13.57 15.85
N ARG A 27 -24.35 -13.06 17.00
CA ARG A 27 -25.71 -12.49 17.19
C ARG A 27 -25.95 -11.22 16.37
N LEU A 28 -24.89 -10.50 15.99
CA LEU A 28 -25.02 -9.31 15.13
C LEU A 28 -25.49 -9.69 13.73
N LEU A 29 -25.20 -10.91 13.29
CA LEU A 29 -25.66 -11.44 12.00
C LEU A 29 -27.19 -11.65 11.94
N PHE A 30 -27.90 -11.45 13.04
CA PHE A 30 -29.38 -11.52 13.08
C PHE A 30 -30.03 -10.14 12.93
N ASN A 31 -29.22 -9.09 12.75
CA ASN A 31 -29.71 -7.73 12.61
C ASN A 31 -29.99 -7.40 11.13
N GLU A 32 -31.27 -7.33 10.75
CA GLU A 32 -31.71 -7.04 9.38
C GLU A 32 -31.16 -5.70 8.84
N ASN A 33 -30.96 -4.68 9.71
CA ASN A 33 -30.42 -3.40 9.29
C ASN A 33 -29.00 -3.50 8.72
N LEU A 34 -28.13 -4.39 9.27
CA LEU A 34 -26.79 -4.62 8.72
C LEU A 34 -26.84 -5.18 7.29
N TYR A 35 -27.85 -6.01 6.97
CA TYR A 35 -28.04 -6.51 5.62
C TYR A 35 -28.58 -5.45 4.67
N ALA A 36 -29.46 -4.57 5.15
CA ALA A 36 -29.96 -3.44 4.37
C ALA A 36 -28.80 -2.50 3.97
N ASP A 37 -27.94 -2.14 4.93
CA ASP A 37 -26.75 -1.31 4.68
C ASP A 37 -25.76 -2.02 3.75
N ALA A 38 -25.50 -3.31 3.99
CA ALA A 38 -24.65 -4.13 3.13
C ALA A 38 -25.17 -4.17 1.69
N TYR A 39 -26.48 -4.34 1.52
CA TYR A 39 -27.13 -4.31 0.22
C TYR A 39 -26.98 -2.93 -0.46
N GLN A 40 -27.24 -1.85 0.27
CA GLN A 40 -27.08 -0.48 -0.24
C GLN A 40 -25.66 -0.22 -0.74
N MET A 41 -24.63 -0.62 0.04
CA MET A 41 -23.22 -0.48 -0.33
C MET A 41 -22.82 -1.31 -1.56
N MET A 42 -23.57 -2.36 -1.86
CA MET A 42 -23.27 -3.28 -2.97
C MET A 42 -24.11 -3.03 -4.22
N SER A 43 -25.28 -2.39 -4.11
CA SER A 43 -26.31 -2.32 -5.15
C SER A 43 -25.81 -1.68 -6.45
N HIS A 44 -24.96 -0.66 -6.37
CA HIS A 44 -24.45 0.07 -7.52
C HIS A 44 -23.17 -0.53 -8.15
N LYS A 45 -22.64 -1.61 -7.58
CA LYS A 45 -21.43 -2.24 -8.14
C LYS A 45 -21.82 -3.24 -9.23
N THR A 46 -21.36 -3.00 -10.45
CA THR A 46 -21.66 -3.83 -11.64
C THR A 46 -21.30 -5.31 -11.45
N GLY A 47 -20.23 -5.64 -10.74
CA GLY A 47 -19.81 -7.01 -10.42
C GLY A 47 -20.86 -7.84 -9.64
N ASN A 48 -21.86 -7.20 -8.99
CA ASN A 48 -22.92 -7.91 -8.30
C ASN A 48 -24.05 -8.40 -9.21
N MET A 49 -24.08 -7.98 -10.47
CA MET A 49 -24.92 -8.54 -11.52
C MET A 49 -24.37 -9.86 -12.09
N THR A 50 -23.13 -10.23 -11.76
CA THR A 50 -22.54 -11.48 -12.22
C THR A 50 -23.06 -12.65 -11.35
N LYS A 51 -23.66 -13.65 -12.04
CA LYS A 51 -24.24 -14.84 -11.40
C LYS A 51 -23.14 -15.70 -10.76
N GLY A 52 -23.37 -16.10 -9.50
CA GLY A 52 -22.60 -17.13 -8.82
C GLY A 52 -22.98 -18.54 -9.28
N THR A 53 -22.66 -19.53 -8.46
CA THR A 53 -23.02 -20.94 -8.69
C THR A 53 -24.50 -21.23 -8.51
N ASP A 54 -25.22 -20.40 -7.73
CA ASP A 54 -26.66 -20.43 -7.50
C ASP A 54 -27.47 -19.79 -8.65
N GLY A 55 -26.79 -19.23 -9.66
CA GLY A 55 -27.43 -18.54 -10.79
C GLY A 55 -28.13 -17.22 -10.44
N GLN A 56 -28.04 -16.77 -9.19
CA GLN A 56 -28.71 -15.57 -8.70
C GLN A 56 -27.82 -14.34 -8.78
N THR A 57 -28.48 -13.17 -8.81
CA THR A 57 -27.82 -11.85 -8.83
C THR A 57 -28.40 -10.98 -7.71
N ILE A 58 -27.96 -9.71 -7.68
CA ILE A 58 -28.49 -8.70 -6.78
C ILE A 58 -29.99 -8.40 -7.05
N SER A 59 -30.45 -8.63 -8.28
CA SER A 59 -31.86 -8.46 -8.65
C SER A 59 -32.76 -9.44 -7.86
N GLY A 60 -33.95 -8.98 -7.48
CA GLY A 60 -34.88 -9.82 -6.70
C GLY A 60 -34.56 -9.89 -5.20
N MET A 61 -33.69 -9.01 -4.69
CA MET A 61 -33.48 -8.89 -3.26
C MET A 61 -34.77 -8.42 -2.55
N SER A 62 -35.08 -9.04 -1.42
CA SER A 62 -36.28 -8.72 -0.62
C SER A 62 -36.01 -8.95 0.87
N VAL A 63 -36.83 -8.33 1.71
CA VAL A 63 -36.78 -8.53 3.16
C VAL A 63 -37.00 -10.03 3.52
N LYS A 64 -37.90 -10.73 2.81
CA LYS A 64 -38.11 -12.17 3.01
C LYS A 64 -36.85 -12.98 2.77
N ARG A 65 -36.04 -12.60 1.77
CA ARG A 65 -34.78 -13.27 1.47
C ARG A 65 -33.75 -13.05 2.58
N ILE A 66 -33.63 -11.81 3.10
CA ILE A 66 -32.80 -11.51 4.27
C ILE A 66 -33.21 -12.35 5.47
N GLN A 67 -34.52 -12.42 5.75
CA GLN A 67 -35.06 -13.22 6.86
C GLN A 67 -34.77 -14.71 6.71
N SER A 68 -34.81 -15.24 5.49
CA SER A 68 -34.43 -16.63 5.21
C SER A 68 -32.95 -16.89 5.49
N ILE A 69 -32.07 -15.98 5.10
CA ILE A 69 -30.61 -16.05 5.41
C ILE A 69 -30.41 -16.03 6.93
N ILE A 70 -31.07 -15.11 7.63
CA ILE A 70 -30.98 -14.97 9.10
C ILE A 70 -31.52 -16.23 9.81
N ALA A 71 -32.58 -16.84 9.31
CA ALA A 71 -33.11 -18.10 9.87
C ALA A 71 -32.06 -19.22 9.80
N LYS A 72 -31.42 -19.40 8.62
CA LYS A 72 -30.34 -20.38 8.43
C LYS A 72 -29.10 -20.09 9.29
N LEU A 73 -28.83 -18.81 9.59
CA LEU A 73 -27.72 -18.43 10.49
C LEU A 73 -28.10 -18.72 11.96
N ARG A 74 -29.37 -18.52 12.37
CA ARG A 74 -29.80 -18.77 13.75
C ARG A 74 -29.69 -20.23 14.16
N ASP A 75 -30.10 -21.15 13.28
CA ASP A 75 -30.03 -22.59 13.51
C ASP A 75 -28.68 -23.21 13.07
N GLU A 76 -27.72 -22.40 12.61
CA GLU A 76 -26.40 -22.79 12.12
C GLU A 76 -26.42 -23.71 10.87
N SER A 77 -27.57 -23.86 10.21
CA SER A 77 -27.70 -24.64 8.97
C SER A 77 -27.09 -23.94 7.76
N TYR A 78 -26.75 -22.65 7.88
CA TYR A 78 -26.15 -21.90 6.80
C TYR A 78 -24.79 -22.50 6.35
N GLN A 79 -24.74 -22.81 5.04
CA GLN A 79 -23.54 -23.30 4.36
C GLN A 79 -23.26 -22.40 3.15
N PRO A 80 -22.06 -21.80 3.06
CA PRO A 80 -21.66 -21.05 1.88
C PRO A 80 -21.60 -21.94 0.63
N HIS A 81 -22.01 -21.42 -0.51
CA HIS A 81 -21.86 -22.09 -1.79
C HIS A 81 -20.42 -22.02 -2.27
N PRO A 82 -19.95 -23.01 -3.04
CA PRO A 82 -18.68 -22.91 -3.73
C PRO A 82 -18.64 -21.70 -4.66
N ALA A 83 -17.53 -20.99 -4.71
CA ALA A 83 -17.37 -19.88 -5.63
C ALA A 83 -17.25 -20.37 -7.08
N LYS A 84 -17.87 -19.68 -8.04
CA LYS A 84 -17.70 -19.96 -9.47
C LYS A 84 -16.34 -19.44 -9.91
N ARG A 85 -15.44 -20.30 -10.38
CA ARG A 85 -14.11 -19.88 -10.88
C ARG A 85 -14.20 -19.42 -12.33
N ILE A 86 -13.61 -18.25 -12.58
CA ILE A 86 -13.37 -17.70 -13.92
C ILE A 86 -11.93 -17.23 -14.01
N TYR A 87 -11.43 -17.03 -15.24
CA TYR A 87 -10.08 -16.57 -15.47
C TYR A 87 -10.08 -15.20 -16.16
N ILE A 88 -9.28 -14.28 -15.65
CA ILE A 88 -9.08 -12.94 -16.21
C ILE A 88 -7.65 -12.84 -16.73
N PRO A 89 -7.43 -12.38 -17.99
CA PRO A 89 -6.08 -12.24 -18.52
C PRO A 89 -5.29 -11.14 -17.77
N LYS A 90 -4.06 -11.47 -17.39
CA LYS A 90 -3.09 -10.48 -16.88
C LYS A 90 -2.35 -9.80 -18.02
N LYS A 91 -1.77 -8.61 -17.79
CA LYS A 91 -0.96 -7.86 -18.77
C LYS A 91 0.23 -8.68 -19.33
N ASN A 92 0.73 -9.66 -18.60
CA ASN A 92 1.84 -10.54 -18.99
C ASN A 92 1.40 -11.84 -19.70
N GLY A 93 0.16 -11.92 -20.16
CA GLY A 93 -0.41 -13.10 -20.84
C GLY A 93 -0.81 -14.26 -19.92
N LYS A 94 -0.43 -14.24 -18.63
CA LYS A 94 -0.89 -15.24 -17.66
C LYS A 94 -2.34 -14.96 -17.26
N GLN A 95 -3.05 -16.00 -16.83
CA GLN A 95 -4.42 -15.87 -16.35
C GLN A 95 -4.46 -15.69 -14.82
N ARG A 96 -5.41 -14.89 -14.35
CA ARG A 96 -5.70 -14.71 -12.92
C ARG A 96 -7.01 -15.45 -12.60
N PRO A 97 -6.98 -16.45 -11.72
CA PRO A 97 -8.23 -17.06 -11.25
C PRO A 97 -9.02 -16.07 -10.39
N LEU A 98 -10.30 -15.95 -10.64
CA LEU A 98 -11.24 -15.15 -9.85
C LEU A 98 -12.40 -16.05 -9.41
N GLY A 99 -12.71 -16.05 -8.12
CA GLY A 99 -13.88 -16.73 -7.56
C GLY A 99 -15.07 -15.78 -7.45
N ILE A 100 -16.20 -16.14 -8.01
CA ILE A 100 -17.45 -15.37 -7.89
C ILE A 100 -18.34 -16.11 -6.89
N PRO A 101 -18.50 -15.61 -5.65
CA PRO A 101 -19.43 -16.20 -4.67
C PRO A 101 -20.88 -16.03 -5.10
N ALA A 102 -21.77 -16.87 -4.60
CA ALA A 102 -23.21 -16.68 -4.71
C ALA A 102 -23.64 -15.35 -4.09
N PHE A 103 -24.74 -14.76 -4.58
CA PHE A 103 -25.10 -13.40 -4.14
C PHE A 103 -25.46 -13.36 -2.64
N GLU A 104 -26.16 -14.38 -2.11
CA GLU A 104 -26.45 -14.48 -0.68
C GLU A 104 -25.17 -14.53 0.15
N ASP A 105 -24.17 -15.29 -0.31
CA ASP A 105 -22.87 -15.40 0.36
C ASP A 105 -22.12 -14.08 0.32
N LYS A 106 -22.16 -13.34 -0.81
CA LYS A 106 -21.59 -11.99 -0.89
C LYS A 106 -22.21 -11.06 0.16
N LEU A 107 -23.52 -11.15 0.37
CA LEU A 107 -24.24 -10.31 1.33
C LEU A 107 -23.83 -10.63 2.77
N VAL A 108 -23.81 -11.93 3.15
CA VAL A 108 -23.34 -12.36 4.48
C VAL A 108 -21.89 -11.98 4.70
N GLN A 109 -21.02 -12.22 3.70
CA GLN A 109 -19.61 -11.80 3.75
C GLN A 109 -19.46 -10.29 3.94
N LYS A 110 -20.34 -9.48 3.33
CA LYS A 110 -20.30 -8.01 3.51
C LYS A 110 -20.63 -7.61 4.94
N VAL A 111 -21.64 -8.24 5.56
CA VAL A 111 -21.96 -7.99 6.97
C VAL A 111 -20.79 -8.40 7.87
N VAL A 112 -20.20 -9.59 7.64
CA VAL A 112 -19.00 -10.04 8.38
C VAL A 112 -17.83 -9.08 8.16
N GLN A 113 -17.60 -8.59 6.94
CA GLN A 113 -16.57 -7.57 6.64
C GLN A 113 -16.78 -6.31 7.46
N MET A 114 -18.02 -5.76 7.51
CA MET A 114 -18.33 -4.55 8.29
C MET A 114 -18.01 -4.73 9.78
N ILE A 115 -18.33 -5.89 10.35
CA ILE A 115 -18.00 -6.23 11.74
C ILE A 115 -16.47 -6.28 11.94
N LEU A 116 -15.77 -7.01 11.08
CA LEU A 116 -14.30 -7.14 11.18
C LEU A 116 -13.58 -5.81 10.96
N GLU A 117 -14.03 -4.98 10.01
CA GLU A 117 -13.48 -3.63 9.79
C GLU A 117 -13.62 -2.77 11.05
N SER A 118 -14.78 -2.79 11.71
CA SER A 118 -15.01 -2.05 12.96
C SER A 118 -14.08 -2.52 14.09
N ILE A 119 -13.67 -3.78 14.10
CA ILE A 119 -12.79 -4.35 15.12
C ILE A 119 -11.31 -4.08 14.82
N TYR A 120 -10.89 -4.20 13.56
CA TYR A 120 -9.46 -4.26 13.22
C TYR A 120 -8.92 -2.96 12.59
N GLU A 121 -9.75 -2.12 11.93
CA GLU A 121 -9.27 -0.94 11.21
C GLU A 121 -8.45 0.02 12.12
N GLY A 122 -8.90 0.23 13.35
CA GLY A 122 -8.21 1.08 14.32
C GLY A 122 -6.88 0.53 14.82
N SER A 123 -6.63 -0.78 14.66
CA SER A 123 -5.42 -1.47 15.13
C SER A 123 -4.37 -1.71 14.05
N PHE A 124 -4.71 -1.49 12.78
CA PHE A 124 -3.77 -1.66 11.68
C PHE A 124 -2.69 -0.58 11.67
N GLU A 125 -1.47 -0.99 11.34
CA GLU A 125 -0.34 -0.08 11.24
C GLU A 125 -0.53 0.98 10.14
N LYS A 126 0.07 2.16 10.34
CA LYS A 126 -0.02 3.29 9.40
C LYS A 126 0.62 3.00 8.04
N CYS A 127 1.55 2.08 7.98
CA CYS A 127 2.25 1.66 6.77
C CYS A 127 1.41 0.78 5.83
N SER A 128 0.26 0.27 6.28
CA SER A 128 -0.65 -0.55 5.49
C SER A 128 -1.70 0.30 4.78
N HIS A 129 -1.81 0.18 3.44
CA HIS A 129 -2.68 1.01 2.62
C HIS A 129 -3.72 0.25 1.79
N GLY A 130 -3.45 -1.01 1.42
CA GLY A 130 -4.33 -1.79 0.54
C GLY A 130 -5.64 -2.17 1.19
N PHE A 131 -6.75 -2.08 0.45
CA PHE A 131 -8.08 -2.55 0.86
C PHE A 131 -8.63 -1.95 2.16
N ARG A 132 -8.16 -0.78 2.58
CA ARG A 132 -8.61 -0.09 3.79
C ARG A 132 -9.46 1.13 3.47
N PRO A 133 -10.46 1.47 4.32
CA PRO A 133 -11.23 2.70 4.17
C PRO A 133 -10.30 3.93 4.12
N HIS A 134 -10.63 4.88 3.24
CA HIS A 134 -9.89 6.16 3.07
C HIS A 134 -8.41 6.00 2.70
N ARG A 135 -7.97 4.81 2.27
CA ARG A 135 -6.63 4.54 1.78
C ARG A 135 -6.65 4.03 0.36
N SER A 136 -5.58 4.33 -0.38
CA SER A 136 -5.46 3.99 -1.81
C SER A 136 -3.99 3.84 -2.19
N CYS A 137 -3.69 3.48 -3.45
CA CYS A 137 -2.33 3.53 -3.96
C CYS A 137 -1.73 4.94 -3.87
N HIS A 138 -2.56 6.00 -4.02
CA HIS A 138 -2.08 7.37 -3.88
C HIS A 138 -1.65 7.72 -2.46
N THR A 139 -2.35 7.22 -1.43
CA THR A 139 -1.90 7.41 -0.04
C THR A 139 -0.61 6.65 0.26
N ALA A 140 -0.40 5.49 -0.36
CA ALA A 140 0.87 4.76 -0.29
C ALA A 140 2.00 5.56 -0.96
N MET A 141 1.76 6.10 -2.18
CA MET A 141 2.73 6.95 -2.88
C MET A 141 3.06 8.23 -2.09
N ALA A 142 2.06 8.88 -1.50
CA ALA A 142 2.28 10.06 -0.64
C ALA A 142 3.19 9.70 0.54
N SER A 143 2.95 8.58 1.23
CA SER A 143 3.81 8.10 2.34
C SER A 143 5.25 7.82 1.89
N ILE A 144 5.44 7.30 0.66
CA ILE A 144 6.75 7.09 0.07
C ILE A 144 7.43 8.43 -0.22
N MET A 145 6.73 9.39 -0.86
CA MET A 145 7.27 10.70 -1.18
C MET A 145 7.68 11.51 0.06
N GLU A 146 6.91 11.39 1.14
CA GLU A 146 7.18 12.09 2.40
C GLU A 146 8.25 11.41 3.26
N GLY A 147 8.30 10.08 3.22
CA GLY A 147 9.08 9.30 4.18
C GLY A 147 10.44 8.77 3.66
N PHE A 148 10.61 8.57 2.34
CA PHE A 148 11.74 7.81 1.79
C PHE A 148 12.92 8.66 1.34
N ASP A 149 12.95 9.94 1.69
CA ASP A 149 14.07 10.83 1.36
C ASP A 149 15.40 10.28 1.87
N GLY A 150 16.42 10.33 1.03
CA GLY A 150 17.79 9.90 1.36
C GLY A 150 18.01 8.38 1.39
N THR A 151 17.07 7.60 0.90
CA THR A 151 17.19 6.14 0.73
C THR A 151 18.42 5.79 -0.10
N ARG A 152 19.15 4.75 0.34
CA ARG A 152 20.27 4.16 -0.43
C ARG A 152 19.85 2.90 -1.17
N TRP A 153 18.96 2.14 -0.58
CA TRP A 153 18.51 0.87 -1.11
C TRP A 153 17.00 0.72 -0.95
N PHE A 154 16.35 0.20 -1.95
CA PHE A 154 14.99 -0.29 -1.88
C PHE A 154 14.99 -1.81 -1.79
N ILE A 155 14.07 -2.37 -0.98
CA ILE A 155 13.71 -3.77 -1.04
C ILE A 155 12.27 -3.82 -1.55
N GLU A 156 12.11 -4.30 -2.78
CA GLU A 156 10.81 -4.54 -3.41
C GLU A 156 10.35 -5.93 -3.00
N GLY A 157 9.22 -6.07 -2.31
CA GLY A 157 8.76 -7.35 -1.81
C GLY A 157 7.40 -7.75 -2.37
N ASP A 158 7.29 -9.02 -2.78
CA ASP A 158 6.06 -9.65 -3.28
C ASP A 158 5.92 -11.02 -2.61
N ILE A 159 4.74 -11.33 -2.08
CA ILE A 159 4.46 -12.62 -1.44
C ILE A 159 3.89 -13.57 -2.50
N LYS A 160 4.54 -14.72 -2.66
CA LYS A 160 4.18 -15.71 -3.70
C LYS A 160 2.78 -16.28 -3.46
N GLY A 161 1.85 -15.98 -4.38
CA GLY A 161 0.51 -16.55 -4.37
C GLY A 161 -0.23 -16.31 -3.05
N PHE A 162 -0.11 -15.12 -2.47
CA PHE A 162 -0.56 -14.81 -1.11
C PHE A 162 -2.00 -15.30 -0.82
N PHE A 163 -2.98 -14.89 -1.65
CA PHE A 163 -4.39 -15.25 -1.42
C PHE A 163 -4.65 -16.76 -1.51
N ASP A 164 -3.83 -17.50 -2.25
CA ASP A 164 -3.98 -18.94 -2.42
C ASP A 164 -3.26 -19.74 -1.32
N ASN A 165 -2.34 -19.09 -0.57
CA ASN A 165 -1.49 -19.74 0.44
C ASN A 165 -1.79 -19.34 1.89
N ILE A 166 -2.84 -18.54 2.16
CA ILE A 166 -3.25 -18.23 3.53
C ILE A 166 -3.61 -19.51 4.26
N ASP A 167 -2.90 -19.82 5.35
CA ASP A 167 -3.19 -20.97 6.20
C ASP A 167 -4.46 -20.69 7.04
N HIS A 168 -5.46 -21.58 6.93
CA HIS A 168 -6.75 -21.38 7.60
C HIS A 168 -6.66 -21.46 9.12
N ASP A 169 -5.79 -22.29 9.67
CA ASP A 169 -5.65 -22.46 11.11
C ASP A 169 -4.91 -21.27 11.73
N ILE A 170 -3.87 -20.77 11.06
CA ILE A 170 -3.20 -19.54 11.45
C ILE A 170 -4.17 -18.35 11.37
N MET A 171 -4.98 -18.24 10.30
CA MET A 171 -5.98 -17.18 10.18
C MET A 171 -6.97 -17.22 11.36
N ILE A 172 -7.53 -18.37 11.68
CA ILE A 172 -8.47 -18.51 12.80
C ILE A 172 -7.74 -18.24 14.12
N GLY A 173 -6.49 -18.67 14.28
CA GLY A 173 -5.64 -18.36 15.44
C GLY A 173 -5.47 -16.86 15.64
N ILE A 174 -5.13 -16.11 14.60
CA ILE A 174 -5.00 -14.65 14.64
C ILE A 174 -6.34 -13.98 15.02
N LEU A 175 -7.44 -14.43 14.45
CA LEU A 175 -8.76 -13.91 14.78
C LEU A 175 -9.15 -14.19 16.24
N SER A 176 -8.82 -15.37 16.77
CA SER A 176 -9.11 -15.79 18.15
C SER A 176 -8.34 -14.96 19.20
N GLU A 177 -7.28 -14.26 18.81
CA GLU A 177 -6.60 -13.34 19.72
C GLU A 177 -7.53 -12.21 20.21
N ARG A 178 -8.49 -11.81 19.38
CA ARG A 178 -9.44 -10.74 19.71
C ARG A 178 -10.91 -11.18 19.76
N ILE A 179 -11.24 -12.32 19.16
CA ILE A 179 -12.60 -12.82 19.04
C ILE A 179 -12.71 -14.14 19.79
N SER A 180 -13.55 -14.19 20.83
CA SER A 180 -13.84 -15.40 21.60
C SER A 180 -15.17 -16.07 21.22
N ASP A 181 -15.89 -15.53 20.20
CA ASP A 181 -17.13 -16.11 19.70
C ASP A 181 -16.85 -17.25 18.72
N GLU A 182 -16.87 -18.49 19.22
CA GLU A 182 -16.65 -19.71 18.44
C GLU A 182 -17.62 -19.88 17.26
N ARG A 183 -18.87 -19.43 17.40
CA ARG A 183 -19.86 -19.50 16.30
C ARG A 183 -19.46 -18.58 15.15
N PHE A 184 -18.94 -17.39 15.46
CA PHE A 184 -18.47 -16.45 14.48
C PHE A 184 -17.19 -16.97 13.78
N LEU A 185 -16.25 -17.53 14.53
CA LEU A 185 -15.03 -18.13 13.97
C LEU A 185 -15.36 -19.35 13.09
N ARG A 186 -16.32 -20.21 13.50
CA ARG A 186 -16.80 -21.33 12.65
C ARG A 186 -17.39 -20.85 11.33
N LEU A 187 -18.15 -19.74 11.33
CA LEU A 187 -18.69 -19.19 10.09
C LEU A 187 -17.58 -18.72 9.16
N ILE A 188 -16.56 -18.02 9.68
CA ILE A 188 -15.40 -17.62 8.87
C ILE A 188 -14.70 -18.86 8.29
N ARG A 189 -14.50 -19.90 9.11
CA ARG A 189 -13.91 -21.17 8.64
C ARG A 189 -14.77 -21.83 7.55
N LYS A 190 -16.10 -21.75 7.63
CA LYS A 190 -16.99 -22.23 6.55
C LYS A 190 -16.74 -21.47 5.24
N PHE A 191 -16.59 -20.12 5.27
CA PHE A 191 -16.24 -19.35 4.07
C PHE A 191 -14.88 -19.72 3.49
N LEU A 192 -13.87 -19.91 4.33
CA LEU A 192 -12.54 -20.31 3.89
C LEU A 192 -12.53 -21.69 3.22
N LYS A 193 -13.37 -22.63 3.71
CA LYS A 193 -13.48 -24.01 3.22
C LYS A 193 -14.57 -24.22 2.16
N ALA A 194 -15.28 -23.16 1.73
CA ALA A 194 -16.40 -23.28 0.80
C ALA A 194 -16.05 -23.91 -0.56
N GLY A 195 -14.77 -23.86 -0.96
CA GLY A 195 -14.30 -24.40 -2.22
C GLY A 195 -14.70 -23.55 -3.43
N TYR A 196 -14.48 -24.12 -4.62
CA TYR A 196 -14.87 -23.48 -5.87
C TYR A 196 -15.29 -24.52 -6.92
N LEU A 197 -16.12 -24.09 -7.86
CA LEU A 197 -16.52 -24.83 -9.03
C LEU A 197 -15.77 -24.33 -10.26
N GLU A 198 -15.08 -25.21 -10.92
CA GLU A 198 -14.37 -24.98 -12.19
C GLU A 198 -14.79 -26.03 -13.20
N GLN A 199 -15.32 -25.63 -14.35
CA GLN A 199 -15.79 -26.54 -15.40
C GLN A 199 -16.73 -27.64 -14.86
N TRP A 200 -17.65 -27.28 -13.95
CA TRP A 200 -18.59 -28.16 -13.26
C TRP A 200 -17.95 -29.17 -12.28
N THR A 201 -16.64 -29.08 -12.06
CA THR A 201 -15.92 -29.90 -11.08
C THR A 201 -15.73 -29.09 -9.77
N PHE A 202 -16.08 -29.72 -8.64
CA PHE A 202 -15.87 -29.14 -7.33
C PHE A 202 -14.43 -29.34 -6.85
N HIS A 203 -13.82 -28.29 -6.34
CA HIS A 203 -12.50 -28.29 -5.76
C HIS A 203 -12.56 -27.82 -4.30
N HIS A 204 -11.97 -28.61 -3.42
CA HIS A 204 -11.81 -28.22 -2.02
C HIS A 204 -10.76 -27.12 -1.88
N THR A 205 -10.98 -26.20 -0.92
CA THR A 205 -9.97 -25.18 -0.53
C THR A 205 -9.38 -25.60 0.81
N TYR A 206 -8.15 -26.07 0.79
CA TYR A 206 -7.41 -26.44 2.01
C TYR A 206 -6.66 -25.26 2.58
N ASN A 207 -6.16 -24.38 1.73
CA ASN A 207 -5.49 -23.12 2.04
C ASN A 207 -6.08 -22.01 1.16
N GLY A 208 -5.85 -20.77 1.56
CA GLY A 208 -6.20 -19.60 0.78
C GLY A 208 -7.61 -19.08 1.02
N THR A 209 -7.85 -17.92 0.45
CA THR A 209 -9.17 -17.29 0.36
C THR A 209 -9.54 -17.12 -1.11
N PRO A 210 -10.81 -17.34 -1.50
CA PRO A 210 -11.20 -17.14 -2.89
C PRO A 210 -10.86 -15.71 -3.35
N GLN A 211 -10.02 -15.56 -4.38
CA GLN A 211 -9.78 -14.26 -5.01
C GLN A 211 -11.11 -13.77 -5.60
N GLY A 212 -11.67 -12.68 -5.06
CA GLY A 212 -12.99 -12.16 -5.40
C GLY A 212 -14.07 -12.34 -4.31
N GLY A 213 -13.77 -13.02 -3.22
CA GLY A 213 -14.59 -13.00 -2.02
C GLY A 213 -14.60 -11.62 -1.37
N ILE A 214 -15.75 -11.17 -0.87
CA ILE A 214 -15.90 -9.84 -0.25
C ILE A 214 -15.11 -9.72 1.06
N ILE A 215 -15.05 -10.83 1.81
CA ILE A 215 -14.31 -10.89 3.09
C ILE A 215 -12.78 -11.04 2.89
N SER A 216 -12.32 -11.53 1.73
CA SER A 216 -10.91 -11.86 1.50
C SER A 216 -9.95 -10.67 1.72
N PRO A 217 -10.26 -9.43 1.32
CA PRO A 217 -9.39 -8.28 1.55
C PRO A 217 -9.15 -7.94 3.03
N ILE A 218 -10.21 -7.99 3.87
CA ILE A 218 -10.05 -7.71 5.30
C ILE A 218 -9.29 -8.83 6.01
N LEU A 219 -9.56 -10.09 5.66
CA LEU A 219 -8.81 -11.23 6.19
C LEU A 219 -7.34 -11.15 5.78
N ALA A 220 -7.03 -10.76 4.55
CA ALA A 220 -5.68 -10.53 4.07
C ALA A 220 -4.94 -9.47 4.92
N ASN A 221 -5.59 -8.36 5.22
CA ASN A 221 -5.00 -7.33 6.06
C ASN A 221 -4.80 -7.79 7.50
N ILE A 222 -5.75 -8.52 8.10
CA ILE A 222 -5.63 -9.09 9.44
C ILE A 222 -4.45 -10.07 9.51
N TYR A 223 -4.27 -10.90 8.48
CA TYR A 223 -3.18 -11.86 8.41
C TYR A 223 -1.82 -11.17 8.30
N LEU A 224 -1.71 -10.19 7.41
CA LEU A 224 -0.45 -9.45 7.18
C LEU A 224 -0.18 -8.34 8.22
N ASP A 225 -1.12 -8.01 9.10
CA ASP A 225 -0.87 -7.12 10.23
C ASP A 225 0.21 -7.68 11.17
N LYS A 226 0.36 -9.02 11.23
CA LYS A 226 1.47 -9.67 11.93
C LYS A 226 2.83 -9.30 11.32
N LEU A 227 2.92 -9.29 10.00
CA LEU A 227 4.12 -8.83 9.29
C LEU A 227 4.36 -7.34 9.52
N ASP A 228 3.30 -6.51 9.44
CA ASP A 228 3.42 -5.07 9.65
C ASP A 228 3.98 -4.77 11.04
N LYS A 229 3.45 -5.39 12.08
CA LYS A 229 3.92 -5.24 13.47
C LYS A 229 5.36 -5.72 13.64
N TYR A 230 5.71 -6.87 13.07
CA TYR A 230 7.08 -7.37 13.07
C TYR A 230 8.06 -6.37 12.44
N ILE A 231 7.70 -5.82 11.27
CA ILE A 231 8.56 -4.85 10.57
C ILE A 231 8.64 -3.53 11.35
N VAL A 232 7.55 -3.05 11.94
CA VAL A 232 7.56 -1.83 12.78
C VAL A 232 8.48 -2.00 13.99
N GLU A 233 8.43 -3.15 14.66
CA GLU A 233 9.37 -3.49 15.73
C GLU A 233 10.82 -3.56 15.22
N TYR A 234 11.04 -4.22 14.08
CA TYR A 234 12.34 -4.30 13.44
C TYR A 234 12.90 -2.91 13.12
N ILE A 235 12.08 -2.00 12.57
CA ILE A 235 12.44 -0.60 12.30
C ILE A 235 12.92 0.10 13.58
N SER A 236 12.25 -0.12 14.71
CA SER A 236 12.63 0.51 15.97
C SER A 236 14.02 0.09 16.45
N LYS A 237 14.40 -1.17 16.22
CA LYS A 237 15.72 -1.75 16.56
C LYS A 237 16.80 -1.37 15.54
N PHE A 238 16.44 -1.28 14.27
CA PHE A 238 17.38 -0.96 13.18
C PHE A 238 17.78 0.52 13.13
N ASN A 239 16.85 1.42 13.43
CA ASN A 239 17.08 2.86 13.35
C ASN A 239 18.12 3.32 14.38
N LYS A 240 19.19 3.99 13.90
CA LYS A 240 20.30 4.46 14.72
C LYS A 240 20.65 5.92 14.41
N GLY A 241 21.08 6.68 15.42
CA GLY A 241 21.54 8.07 15.28
C GLY A 241 20.39 9.08 15.10
N LYS A 242 20.63 10.37 15.39
CA LYS A 242 19.66 11.45 15.20
C LYS A 242 19.77 12.12 13.83
N ALA A 243 20.98 12.30 13.33
CA ALA A 243 21.30 12.92 12.05
C ALA A 243 22.59 12.36 11.50
N ARG A 244 22.75 12.39 10.16
CA ARG A 244 24.03 12.03 9.51
C ARG A 244 25.13 12.99 9.93
N LYS A 245 26.36 12.49 10.03
CA LYS A 245 27.55 13.32 10.25
C LYS A 245 27.71 14.32 9.12
N ARG A 246 28.11 15.54 9.47
CA ARG A 246 28.44 16.55 8.47
C ARG A 246 29.69 16.16 7.71
N ASN A 247 29.72 16.41 6.40
CA ASN A 247 30.91 16.25 5.59
C ASN A 247 32.01 17.16 6.14
N PRO A 248 33.19 16.62 6.51
CA PRO A 248 34.30 17.42 7.11
C PRO A 248 34.72 18.56 6.21
N GLU A 249 34.80 18.33 4.90
CA GLU A 249 35.22 19.35 3.93
C GLU A 249 34.17 20.47 3.81
N TYR A 250 32.89 20.12 3.72
CA TYR A 250 31.80 21.09 3.77
C TYR A 250 31.87 21.94 5.04
N LYS A 251 32.11 21.32 6.21
CA LYS A 251 32.22 21.99 7.51
C LYS A 251 33.40 22.97 7.51
N ARG A 252 34.53 22.57 6.91
CA ARG A 252 35.73 23.42 6.79
C ARG A 252 35.44 24.68 5.97
N ILE A 253 34.81 24.53 4.80
CA ILE A 253 34.47 25.69 3.92
C ILE A 253 33.40 26.57 4.58
N ALA A 254 32.37 25.96 5.21
CA ALA A 254 31.35 26.68 5.96
C ALA A 254 31.97 27.56 7.06
N SER A 255 32.90 27.00 7.85
CA SER A 255 33.61 27.73 8.91
C SER A 255 34.43 28.91 8.35
N ARG A 256 35.08 28.72 7.20
CA ARG A 256 35.81 29.81 6.52
C ARG A 256 34.85 30.93 6.07
N LYS A 257 33.71 30.57 5.46
CA LYS A 257 32.68 31.54 5.08
C LYS A 257 32.17 32.31 6.29
N ASP A 258 31.83 31.62 7.38
CA ASP A 258 31.26 32.25 8.59
C ASP A 258 32.25 33.21 9.25
N LYS A 259 33.56 32.90 9.24
CA LYS A 259 34.62 33.84 9.68
C LYS A 259 34.63 35.11 8.84
N ARG A 260 34.46 35.02 7.48
CA ARG A 260 34.40 36.21 6.60
C ARG A 260 33.13 37.02 6.84
N VAL A 261 31.98 36.36 7.06
CA VAL A 261 30.72 37.02 7.40
C VAL A 261 30.83 37.82 8.71
N ARG A 262 31.53 37.27 9.72
CA ARG A 262 31.79 37.99 10.98
C ARG A 262 32.72 39.21 10.74
N LYS A 263 33.79 39.08 9.95
CA LYS A 263 34.64 40.19 9.57
C LYS A 263 33.89 41.25 8.79
N LEU A 264 33.03 40.87 7.83
CA LEU A 264 32.20 41.82 7.06
C LEU A 264 31.28 42.66 7.94
N LYS A 265 30.77 42.09 9.03
CA LYS A 265 29.90 42.82 9.98
C LYS A 265 30.68 43.91 10.77
N ALA A 266 31.98 43.68 11.01
CA ALA A 266 32.82 44.59 11.78
C ALA A 266 33.57 45.61 10.90
N GLU A 267 33.69 45.36 9.59
CA GLU A 267 34.47 46.20 8.65
C GLU A 267 33.66 47.44 8.24
N LYS A 268 34.30 48.60 8.28
CA LYS A 268 33.73 49.90 7.88
C LYS A 268 34.23 50.38 6.51
N ASP A 269 35.40 49.93 6.08
CA ASP A 269 36.01 50.29 4.78
C ASP A 269 35.24 49.61 3.64
N GLU A 270 34.75 50.40 2.69
CA GLU A 270 33.89 49.92 1.62
C GLU A 270 34.64 49.03 0.60
N GLN A 271 35.93 49.30 0.35
CA GLN A 271 36.73 48.46 -0.55
C GLN A 271 36.99 47.06 0.06
N LYS A 272 37.35 47.04 1.35
CA LYS A 272 37.50 45.78 2.10
C LYS A 272 36.18 45.00 2.24
N ARG A 273 35.06 45.68 2.39
CA ARG A 273 33.73 45.07 2.42
C ARG A 273 33.42 44.38 1.09
N ARG A 274 33.72 45.02 -0.05
CA ARG A 274 33.51 44.41 -1.38
C ARG A 274 34.39 43.17 -1.56
N ALA A 275 35.65 43.22 -1.18
CA ALA A 275 36.55 42.05 -1.24
C ALA A 275 36.01 40.89 -0.37
N LEU A 276 35.59 41.15 0.87
CA LEU A 276 35.04 40.15 1.75
C LEU A 276 33.72 39.54 1.20
N MET A 277 32.86 40.34 0.52
CA MET A 277 31.65 39.83 -0.14
C MET A 277 32.00 38.86 -1.27
N GLU A 278 33.02 39.13 -2.08
CA GLU A 278 33.44 38.20 -3.13
C GLU A 278 34.01 36.90 -2.56
N GLU A 279 34.81 36.95 -1.49
CA GLU A 279 35.29 35.77 -0.78
C GLU A 279 34.10 34.92 -0.20
N ILE A 280 33.08 35.59 0.35
CA ILE A 280 31.87 34.91 0.87
C ILE A 280 31.12 34.22 -0.27
N LYS A 281 30.96 34.90 -1.42
CA LYS A 281 30.31 34.31 -2.61
C LYS A 281 31.13 33.12 -3.13
N PHE A 282 32.45 33.22 -3.19
CA PHE A 282 33.33 32.14 -3.60
C PHE A 282 33.13 30.90 -2.69
N HIS A 283 33.28 31.08 -1.37
CA HIS A 283 33.09 29.98 -0.43
C HIS A 283 31.69 29.41 -0.48
N HIS A 284 30.65 30.22 -0.74
CA HIS A 284 29.30 29.75 -0.92
C HIS A 284 29.15 28.86 -2.16
N ARG A 285 29.78 29.23 -3.29
CA ARG A 285 29.79 28.40 -4.50
C ARG A 285 30.49 27.07 -4.27
N GLU A 286 31.64 27.10 -3.58
CA GLU A 286 32.39 25.87 -3.24
C GLU A 286 31.55 24.94 -2.32
N MET A 287 30.86 25.50 -1.32
CA MET A 287 29.95 24.72 -0.49
C MET A 287 28.81 24.06 -1.28
N GLN A 288 28.35 24.72 -2.35
CA GLN A 288 27.25 24.15 -3.19
C GLN A 288 27.71 22.95 -4.02
N LYS A 289 29.01 22.76 -4.23
CA LYS A 289 29.56 21.60 -4.95
C LYS A 289 29.66 20.35 -4.08
N LEU A 290 29.62 20.49 -2.76
CA LEU A 290 29.81 19.39 -1.82
C LEU A 290 28.52 18.97 -1.14
N PRO A 291 28.30 17.67 -0.87
CA PRO A 291 27.22 17.22 0.00
C PRO A 291 27.43 17.74 1.42
N ALA A 292 26.37 18.24 2.05
CA ALA A 292 26.46 18.81 3.41
C ALA A 292 26.68 17.73 4.49
N THR A 293 26.26 16.50 4.22
CA THR A 293 26.38 15.33 5.10
C THR A 293 27.07 14.19 4.38
N LEU A 294 27.64 13.26 5.13
CA LEU A 294 28.19 12.03 4.57
C LEU A 294 27.07 11.15 4.00
N ASP A 295 27.27 10.61 2.82
CA ASP A 295 26.31 9.69 2.19
C ASP A 295 26.26 8.34 2.92
N MET A 296 27.42 7.84 3.34
CA MET A 296 27.57 6.65 4.17
C MET A 296 28.02 7.08 5.57
N ASP A 297 27.19 6.80 6.56
CA ASP A 297 27.47 7.05 7.97
C ASP A 297 27.02 5.82 8.77
N GLU A 298 27.98 5.07 9.29
CA GLU A 298 27.73 3.85 10.05
C GLU A 298 26.92 4.08 11.32
N ASP A 299 26.97 5.33 11.87
CA ASP A 299 26.21 5.73 13.04
C ASP A 299 24.80 6.25 12.71
N PHE A 300 24.44 6.29 11.42
CA PHE A 300 23.11 6.73 10.99
C PHE A 300 22.46 5.69 10.08
N ARG A 301 21.45 5.00 10.62
CA ARG A 301 20.66 4.01 9.89
C ARG A 301 19.20 4.36 9.97
N ARG A 302 18.46 4.17 8.88
CA ARG A 302 17.01 4.34 8.81
C ARG A 302 16.41 3.27 7.94
N MET A 303 15.28 2.80 8.38
CA MET A 303 14.41 1.91 7.62
C MET A 303 13.00 2.49 7.63
N ARG A 304 12.30 2.43 6.50
CA ARG A 304 10.90 2.79 6.32
C ARG A 304 10.21 1.70 5.54
N TYR A 305 8.93 1.57 5.73
CA TYR A 305 8.12 0.50 5.16
C TYR A 305 6.75 1.00 4.74
N VAL A 306 6.30 0.58 3.58
CA VAL A 306 4.95 0.80 3.05
C VAL A 306 4.46 -0.49 2.42
N ARG A 307 3.23 -0.91 2.75
CA ARG A 307 2.57 -2.10 2.20
C ARG A 307 1.24 -1.75 1.55
N TYR A 308 0.97 -2.43 0.44
CA TYR A 308 -0.31 -2.40 -0.24
C TYR A 308 -0.73 -3.83 -0.60
N ALA A 309 -1.68 -4.41 0.14
CA ALA A 309 -2.02 -5.83 0.07
C ALA A 309 -0.79 -6.72 0.30
N ASP A 310 -0.42 -7.55 -0.66
CA ASP A 310 0.75 -8.44 -0.66
C ASP A 310 2.04 -7.78 -1.17
N ASP A 311 1.94 -6.65 -1.86
CA ASP A 311 3.10 -5.87 -2.31
C ASP A 311 3.61 -4.94 -1.21
N PHE A 312 4.92 -4.86 -1.02
CA PHE A 312 5.53 -3.91 -0.08
C PHE A 312 6.84 -3.33 -0.59
N LEU A 313 7.14 -2.12 -0.12
CA LEU A 313 8.39 -1.44 -0.41
C LEU A 313 9.06 -0.99 0.89
N ILE A 314 10.33 -1.38 1.07
CA ILE A 314 11.17 -0.94 2.18
C ILE A 314 12.25 -0.04 1.67
N SER A 315 12.45 1.10 2.32
CA SER A 315 13.59 1.97 2.11
C SER A 315 14.63 1.77 3.21
N VAL A 316 15.89 1.71 2.83
CA VAL A 316 17.01 1.50 3.75
C VAL A 316 18.08 2.56 3.54
N ILE A 317 18.45 3.26 4.62
CA ILE A 317 19.67 4.03 4.73
C ILE A 317 20.65 3.17 5.56
N GLY A 318 21.51 2.46 4.86
CA GLY A 318 22.44 1.48 5.42
C GLY A 318 23.27 0.83 4.32
N SER A 319 23.93 -0.26 4.63
CA SER A 319 24.71 -1.04 3.66
C SER A 319 23.83 -2.00 2.84
N LYS A 320 24.39 -2.58 1.77
CA LYS A 320 23.71 -3.62 0.98
C LYS A 320 23.55 -4.89 1.80
N GLU A 321 24.51 -5.19 2.65
CA GLU A 321 24.51 -6.33 3.58
C GLU A 321 23.35 -6.21 4.60
N ASP A 322 23.07 -4.99 5.07
CA ASP A 322 21.89 -4.73 5.90
C ASP A 322 20.60 -5.13 5.15
N CYS A 323 20.50 -4.79 3.85
CA CYS A 323 19.32 -5.14 3.04
C CYS A 323 19.18 -6.64 2.83
N VAL A 324 20.28 -7.35 2.60
CA VAL A 324 20.28 -8.81 2.46
C VAL A 324 19.79 -9.46 3.77
N ARG A 325 20.30 -8.99 4.92
CA ARG A 325 19.87 -9.48 6.22
C ARG A 325 18.37 -9.20 6.48
N ILE A 326 17.92 -7.96 6.22
CA ILE A 326 16.50 -7.60 6.37
C ILE A 326 15.60 -8.50 5.50
N LYS A 327 15.99 -8.74 4.25
CA LYS A 327 15.25 -9.64 3.35
C LYS A 327 15.16 -11.06 3.89
N GLU A 328 16.26 -11.58 4.40
CA GLU A 328 16.30 -12.95 4.95
C GLU A 328 15.49 -13.07 6.25
N ASP A 329 15.60 -12.11 7.15
CA ASP A 329 14.82 -12.08 8.40
C ASP A 329 13.31 -12.02 8.12
N ILE A 330 12.87 -11.23 7.12
CA ILE A 330 11.47 -11.19 6.70
C ILE A 330 11.04 -12.52 6.07
N LYS A 331 11.90 -13.15 5.26
CA LYS A 331 11.64 -14.46 4.64
C LYS A 331 11.42 -15.54 5.70
N ILE A 332 12.29 -15.58 6.72
CA ILE A 332 12.17 -16.50 7.85
C ILE A 332 10.88 -16.25 8.62
N PHE A 333 10.58 -15.00 8.95
CA PHE A 333 9.35 -14.65 9.67
C PHE A 333 8.10 -15.09 8.91
N LEU A 334 8.03 -14.79 7.60
CA LEU A 334 6.89 -15.19 6.77
C LEU A 334 6.72 -16.71 6.72
N LEU A 335 7.82 -17.45 6.60
CA LEU A 335 7.77 -18.91 6.53
C LEU A 335 7.35 -19.53 7.87
N GLU A 336 7.97 -19.13 8.96
CA GLU A 336 7.77 -19.74 10.26
C GLU A 336 6.45 -19.32 10.92
N GLN A 337 6.11 -18.04 10.87
CA GLN A 337 4.96 -17.50 11.59
C GLN A 337 3.67 -17.51 10.75
N LEU A 338 3.80 -17.34 9.43
CA LEU A 338 2.66 -17.19 8.54
C LEU A 338 2.56 -18.26 7.45
N LYS A 339 3.49 -19.20 7.39
CA LYS A 339 3.58 -20.23 6.33
C LYS A 339 3.50 -19.65 4.91
N LEU A 340 4.04 -18.44 4.73
CA LEU A 340 4.08 -17.73 3.46
C LEU A 340 5.50 -17.70 2.91
N GLN A 341 5.63 -17.56 1.60
CA GLN A 341 6.92 -17.48 0.92
C GLN A 341 7.06 -16.16 0.18
N LEU A 342 8.22 -15.51 0.30
CA LEU A 342 8.61 -14.42 -0.59
C LEU A 342 8.81 -14.93 -2.01
N SER A 343 8.43 -14.14 -3.00
CA SER A 343 8.79 -14.41 -4.40
C SER A 343 10.25 -14.01 -4.62
N ASP A 344 11.16 -14.97 -4.70
CA ASP A 344 12.59 -14.69 -4.91
C ASP A 344 12.85 -13.91 -6.22
N GLU A 345 12.06 -14.20 -7.28
CA GLU A 345 12.15 -13.52 -8.58
C GLU A 345 11.73 -12.05 -8.55
N LYS A 346 10.80 -11.70 -7.68
CA LYS A 346 10.23 -10.34 -7.60
C LYS A 346 10.73 -9.55 -6.39
N THR A 347 11.33 -10.22 -5.40
CA THR A 347 11.90 -9.55 -4.24
C THR A 347 13.32 -9.09 -4.53
N LEU A 348 13.43 -7.84 -4.98
CA LEU A 348 14.67 -7.24 -5.46
C LEU A 348 15.27 -6.29 -4.42
N ILE A 349 16.60 -6.17 -4.44
CA ILE A 349 17.33 -5.12 -3.71
C ILE A 349 17.88 -4.15 -4.76
N THR A 350 17.24 -2.98 -4.86
CA THR A 350 17.51 -1.99 -5.90
C THR A 350 18.23 -0.78 -5.29
N ASN A 351 19.26 -0.27 -5.97
CA ASN A 351 19.94 0.95 -5.51
C ASN A 351 18.96 2.14 -5.56
N GLY A 352 19.05 3.06 -4.59
CA GLY A 352 18.14 4.21 -4.52
C GLY A 352 18.13 5.11 -5.76
N HIS A 353 19.22 5.14 -6.53
CA HIS A 353 19.32 5.90 -7.80
C HIS A 353 18.79 5.13 -9.01
N ASP A 354 18.60 3.83 -8.88
CA ASP A 354 17.95 2.99 -9.88
C ASP A 354 16.43 3.02 -9.69
N VAL A 355 15.70 2.45 -10.64
CA VAL A 355 14.24 2.43 -10.63
C VAL A 355 13.73 1.22 -9.85
N ALA A 356 13.15 1.46 -8.68
CA ALA A 356 12.31 0.47 -8.00
C ALA A 356 10.86 0.59 -8.51
N LYS A 357 10.17 -0.55 -8.63
CA LYS A 357 8.78 -0.60 -9.12
C LYS A 357 7.82 -0.91 -7.97
N PHE A 358 6.82 -0.07 -7.77
CA PHE A 358 5.81 -0.30 -6.75
C PHE A 358 4.44 0.19 -7.21
N LEU A 359 3.43 -0.69 -7.18
CA LEU A 359 2.04 -0.39 -7.59
C LEU A 359 1.90 0.24 -8.99
N GLY A 360 2.76 -0.17 -9.92
CA GLY A 360 2.74 0.39 -11.28
C GLY A 360 3.41 1.75 -11.41
N TYR A 361 4.05 2.27 -10.37
CA TYR A 361 4.88 3.47 -10.37
C TYR A 361 6.36 3.13 -10.31
N GLU A 362 7.17 4.07 -10.76
CA GLU A 362 8.63 4.07 -10.66
C GLU A 362 9.04 4.97 -9.50
N VAL A 363 9.82 4.42 -8.56
CA VAL A 363 10.31 5.11 -7.38
C VAL A 363 11.82 5.22 -7.46
N THR A 364 12.37 6.43 -7.35
CA THR A 364 13.82 6.68 -7.41
C THR A 364 14.20 7.77 -6.42
N ILE A 365 15.45 7.81 -6.03
CA ILE A 365 16.04 8.94 -5.31
C ILE A 365 16.78 9.82 -6.31
N ARG A 366 16.43 11.10 -6.35
CA ARG A 366 17.08 12.04 -7.26
C ARG A 366 18.57 12.12 -6.97
N ASN A 367 19.37 11.83 -7.99
CA ASN A 367 20.81 12.08 -7.97
C ASN A 367 21.05 13.47 -8.52
N THR A 368 21.57 14.37 -7.69
CA THR A 368 21.95 15.74 -8.09
C THR A 368 23.45 15.87 -8.20
N GLU A 369 24.07 15.24 -9.18
CA GLU A 369 25.44 15.61 -9.59
C GLU A 369 25.47 17.03 -10.14
N LYS A 370 24.35 17.49 -10.72
CA LYS A 370 24.18 18.88 -11.16
C LYS A 370 23.39 19.66 -10.12
N THR A 371 24.03 20.58 -9.44
CA THR A 371 23.38 21.57 -8.57
C THR A 371 22.38 22.39 -9.37
N SER A 372 21.09 22.02 -9.32
CA SER A 372 20.06 22.95 -9.78
C SER A 372 19.86 24.00 -8.68
N THR A 373 20.15 25.23 -8.99
CA THR A 373 19.95 26.37 -8.09
C THR A 373 18.50 26.81 -8.17
N ALA A 374 17.67 26.36 -7.22
CA ALA A 374 16.36 26.98 -7.01
C ALA A 374 16.54 28.30 -6.25
N LYS A 375 15.81 29.34 -6.65
CA LYS A 375 15.77 30.59 -5.89
C LYS A 375 15.02 30.34 -4.58
N GLY A 376 15.69 30.48 -3.45
CA GLY A 376 15.07 30.46 -2.13
C GLY A 376 14.18 31.71 -1.89
N ALA A 377 13.40 31.72 -0.83
CA ALA A 377 12.47 32.81 -0.47
C ALA A 377 13.11 34.22 -0.36
N LYS A 378 14.44 34.30 -0.26
CA LYS A 378 15.22 35.55 -0.25
C LYS A 378 16.02 35.79 -1.55
N GLY A 379 15.64 35.16 -2.66
CA GLY A 379 16.35 35.32 -3.95
C GLY A 379 17.74 34.70 -4.02
N LEU A 380 18.27 34.13 -2.93
CA LEU A 380 19.57 33.50 -2.89
C LEU A 380 19.46 32.07 -3.47
N PRO A 381 20.50 31.64 -4.27
CA PRO A 381 20.55 30.29 -4.78
C PRO A 381 20.55 29.29 -3.61
N LYS A 382 19.58 28.41 -3.56
CA LYS A 382 19.48 27.31 -2.59
C LYS A 382 19.72 26.01 -3.34
N ARG A 383 20.61 25.17 -2.83
CA ARG A 383 20.72 23.77 -3.32
C ARG A 383 19.38 23.09 -3.10
N SER A 384 18.72 22.73 -4.19
CA SER A 384 17.40 22.12 -4.10
C SER A 384 17.48 20.64 -4.38
N LEU A 385 16.77 19.87 -3.56
CA LEU A 385 16.29 18.53 -3.88
C LEU A 385 17.34 17.41 -3.95
N ASP A 386 18.46 17.53 -3.20
CA ASP A 386 19.37 16.42 -3.01
C ASP A 386 18.68 15.30 -2.25
N HIS A 387 18.78 14.08 -2.78
CA HIS A 387 18.24 12.85 -2.19
C HIS A 387 16.73 12.83 -1.95
N LYS A 388 15.96 13.63 -2.69
CA LYS A 388 14.50 13.60 -2.65
C LYS A 388 13.95 12.38 -3.38
N THR A 389 12.95 11.77 -2.79
CA THR A 389 12.18 10.69 -3.40
C THR A 389 11.37 11.24 -4.56
N VAL A 390 11.43 10.57 -5.69
CA VAL A 390 10.68 10.90 -6.90
C VAL A 390 9.83 9.68 -7.27
N VAL A 391 8.54 9.90 -7.39
CA VAL A 391 7.59 8.90 -7.87
C VAL A 391 7.09 9.33 -9.24
N ARG A 392 7.15 8.44 -10.22
CA ARG A 392 6.75 8.71 -11.61
C ARG A 392 5.87 7.58 -12.14
N MET A 393 4.92 7.92 -12.98
CA MET A 393 4.25 6.94 -13.81
C MET A 393 5.21 6.50 -14.92
N PRO A 394 5.37 5.20 -15.22
CA PRO A 394 6.19 4.73 -16.34
C PRO A 394 5.72 5.37 -17.66
N MET A 395 6.68 5.81 -18.46
CA MET A 395 6.37 6.51 -19.73
C MET A 395 5.51 5.68 -20.68
N GLU A 396 5.69 4.36 -20.70
CA GLU A 396 4.87 3.45 -21.50
C GLU A 396 3.40 3.45 -21.07
N VAL A 397 3.16 3.42 -19.73
CA VAL A 397 1.80 3.47 -19.19
C VAL A 397 1.16 4.82 -19.49
N MET A 398 1.91 5.91 -19.33
CA MET A 398 1.44 7.25 -19.65
C MET A 398 1.09 7.39 -21.13
N ARG A 399 1.97 6.94 -22.02
CA ARG A 399 1.75 6.95 -23.47
C ARG A 399 0.50 6.16 -23.85
N LYS A 400 0.36 4.93 -23.34
CA LYS A 400 -0.81 4.09 -23.60
C LYS A 400 -2.10 4.79 -23.14
N LYS A 401 -2.13 5.38 -21.97
CA LYS A 401 -3.30 6.12 -21.47
C LYS A 401 -3.62 7.36 -22.32
N LEU A 402 -2.62 8.10 -22.76
CA LEU A 402 -2.82 9.26 -23.63
C LEU A 402 -3.44 8.88 -24.97
N LEU A 403 -3.09 7.71 -25.52
CA LEU A 403 -3.74 7.16 -26.72
C LEU A 403 -5.18 6.72 -26.43
N GLU A 404 -5.39 5.96 -25.34
CA GLU A 404 -6.73 5.49 -24.95
C GLU A 404 -7.73 6.65 -24.74
N TYR A 405 -7.26 7.78 -24.18
CA TYR A 405 -8.07 8.97 -23.99
C TYR A 405 -8.18 9.86 -25.23
N GLY A 406 -7.51 9.49 -26.30
CA GLY A 406 -7.49 10.29 -27.54
C GLY A 406 -6.81 11.65 -27.37
N ALA A 407 -5.95 11.81 -26.35
CA ALA A 407 -5.17 13.03 -26.13
C ALA A 407 -3.95 13.11 -27.06
N MET A 408 -3.45 11.96 -27.48
CA MET A 408 -2.34 11.83 -28.44
C MET A 408 -2.71 10.81 -29.51
N GLN A 409 -2.11 10.97 -30.68
CA GLN A 409 -2.16 10.01 -31.78
C GLN A 409 -0.74 9.71 -32.27
N ILE A 410 -0.55 8.52 -32.84
CA ILE A 410 0.71 8.14 -33.45
C ILE A 410 0.57 8.34 -34.96
N THR A 411 1.44 9.18 -35.54
CA THR A 411 1.56 9.37 -36.99
C THR A 411 2.94 8.86 -37.44
N VAL A 412 3.01 8.30 -38.65
CA VAL A 412 4.30 7.89 -39.22
C VAL A 412 4.79 8.97 -40.14
N LYS A 413 5.90 9.64 -39.79
CA LYS A 413 6.60 10.63 -40.61
C LYS A 413 8.00 10.16 -40.93
N ASN A 414 8.35 10.07 -42.20
CA ASN A 414 9.66 9.60 -42.66
C ASN A 414 10.08 8.23 -42.08
N GLY A 415 9.13 7.28 -41.98
CA GLY A 415 9.36 5.95 -41.45
C GLY A 415 9.57 5.85 -39.91
N LYS A 416 9.37 6.97 -39.17
CA LYS A 416 9.46 7.02 -37.71
C LYS A 416 8.10 7.36 -37.10
N GLU A 417 7.78 6.69 -35.99
CA GLU A 417 6.60 7.01 -35.20
C GLU A 417 6.79 8.38 -34.53
N VAL A 418 5.87 9.30 -34.79
CA VAL A 418 5.81 10.62 -34.17
C VAL A 418 4.55 10.74 -33.35
N TRP A 419 4.69 11.17 -32.11
CA TRP A 419 3.61 11.39 -31.17
C TRP A 419 3.10 12.83 -31.31
N GLU A 420 1.85 12.98 -31.69
CA GLU A 420 1.21 14.29 -31.89
C GLU A 420 0.04 14.46 -30.95
N SER A 421 -0.11 15.65 -30.36
CA SER A 421 -1.29 15.99 -29.58
C SER A 421 -2.50 16.10 -30.48
N THR A 422 -3.63 15.54 -30.05
CA THR A 422 -4.91 15.76 -30.71
C THR A 422 -5.48 17.11 -30.25
N SER A 423 -6.30 17.75 -31.11
CA SER A 423 -6.99 19.01 -30.77
C SER A 423 -8.11 18.83 -29.72
N ARG A 424 -8.36 17.62 -29.26
CA ARG A 424 -9.37 17.34 -28.22
C ARG A 424 -8.85 17.70 -26.84
N PRO A 425 -9.46 18.67 -26.12
CA PRO A 425 -9.08 18.93 -24.73
C PRO A 425 -9.44 17.72 -23.88
N VAL A 426 -8.45 17.09 -23.28
CA VAL A 426 -8.66 16.07 -22.24
C VAL A 426 -9.03 16.81 -20.96
N SER A 427 -10.27 16.70 -20.53
CA SER A 427 -10.65 17.28 -19.24
C SER A 427 -9.91 16.56 -18.12
N TYR A 428 -9.38 17.33 -17.18
CA TYR A 428 -8.64 16.82 -16.02
C TYR A 428 -9.45 15.79 -15.19
N THR A 429 -10.77 15.86 -15.26
CA THR A 429 -11.71 14.93 -14.65
C THR A 429 -11.65 13.52 -15.25
N HIS A 430 -11.36 13.37 -16.55
CA HIS A 430 -11.21 12.05 -17.18
C HIS A 430 -9.94 11.32 -16.75
N LEU A 431 -8.85 12.04 -16.48
CA LEU A 431 -7.61 11.46 -15.95
C LEU A 431 -7.77 10.96 -14.51
N ARG A 432 -8.65 11.58 -13.70
CA ARG A 432 -8.96 11.15 -12.34
C ARG A 432 -9.99 10.02 -12.23
N ALA A 433 -10.96 9.96 -13.15
CA ALA A 433 -12.08 9.03 -13.05
C ALA A 433 -11.69 7.56 -13.30
N HIS A 434 -10.57 7.30 -13.98
CA HIS A 434 -10.10 5.95 -14.31
C HIS A 434 -8.88 5.48 -13.49
N GLU A 435 -8.45 6.25 -12.51
CA GLU A 435 -7.39 5.85 -11.55
C GLU A 435 -7.92 5.01 -10.37
N THR A 436 -9.11 4.47 -10.47
CA THR A 436 -9.58 3.47 -9.50
C THR A 436 -8.89 2.14 -9.78
N LEU A 437 -8.41 1.51 -8.74
CA LEU A 437 -7.65 0.24 -8.70
C LEU A 437 -8.27 -0.97 -9.42
N SER A 438 -9.45 -0.81 -10.03
CA SER A 438 -10.07 -1.83 -10.89
C SER A 438 -9.37 -1.97 -12.25
N ASP A 439 -8.53 -0.99 -12.65
CA ASP A 439 -7.90 -0.96 -13.97
C ASP A 439 -6.38 -1.22 -13.92
N LEU A 440 -5.82 -1.45 -12.74
CA LEU A 440 -4.47 -1.92 -12.51
C LEU A 440 -4.50 -3.37 -12.04
#